data_ad2a18c7267df5658c2d82d798287cdf
#
_entry.id   ad2a18c7267df5658c2d82d798287cdf
#
_cell.length_a   1.000
_cell.length_b   1.000
_cell.length_c   1.000
_cell.angle_alpha   90.00
_cell.angle_beta   90.00
_cell.angle_gamma   90.00
#
_symmetry.space_group_name_H-M   'P 1'
#
loop_
_entity.id
_entity.type
_entity.pdbx_description
1 polymer ?
#
loop_
_entity_poly.entity_id
_entity_poly.type
_entity_poly.pdbx_seq_one_letter_code
_entity_poly.pdbx_strand_id
1 'polypeptide(L)'
;MTVVDINIHHLPEDLFTNEKILNGFLNSAPRGFGEIASVITMESGKKQLILEKPKGYQNLNYVEGDYSVESKLAAMDEAGVDYGVMRVPVWQEWLGLETCRAVNDNAAEIVANSGGRLFATACVPP
;
A
#
# COMPACT_ATOMS: atom_id res chain seq x y z
N MET A 1 -22.53 -16.74 7.21
CA MET A 1 -21.85 -16.80 5.88
C MET A 1 -20.51 -16.10 6.06
N THR A 2 -19.44 -16.72 5.62
CA THR A 2 -18.10 -16.09 5.69
C THR A 2 -17.92 -15.09 4.56
N VAL A 3 -17.49 -13.87 4.88
CA VAL A 3 -17.24 -12.80 3.94
C VAL A 3 -15.74 -12.55 3.83
N VAL A 4 -15.22 -12.56 2.61
CA VAL A 4 -13.78 -12.35 2.33
C VAL A 4 -13.61 -11.19 1.35
N ASP A 5 -12.83 -10.18 1.76
CA ASP A 5 -12.36 -9.13 0.85
C ASP A 5 -11.00 -9.53 0.27
N ILE A 6 -10.94 -9.70 -1.05
CA ILE A 6 -9.73 -10.14 -1.76
C ILE A 6 -8.89 -8.98 -2.31
N ASN A 7 -9.21 -7.74 -2.00
CA ASN A 7 -8.55 -6.57 -2.59
C ASN A 7 -8.32 -5.43 -1.59
N ILE A 8 -7.80 -5.75 -0.42
CA ILE A 8 -7.39 -4.73 0.54
C ILE A 8 -6.06 -4.12 0.09
N HIS A 9 -6.05 -2.85 -0.21
CA HIS A 9 -4.83 -2.14 -0.56
C HIS A 9 -3.88 -2.05 0.64
N HIS A 10 -2.61 -2.31 0.40
CA HIS A 10 -1.56 -2.26 1.42
C HIS A 10 -0.30 -1.60 0.88
N LEU A 11 0.23 -0.66 1.64
CA LEU A 11 1.59 -0.15 1.53
C LEU A 11 2.24 -0.19 2.92
N PRO A 12 3.59 -0.32 3.01
CA PRO A 12 4.27 -0.40 4.30
C PRO A 12 3.94 0.79 5.20
N GLU A 13 3.73 0.56 6.49
CA GLU A 13 3.42 1.63 7.46
C GLU A 13 4.57 2.63 7.60
N ASP A 14 5.82 2.18 7.42
CA ASP A 14 7.02 3.01 7.46
C ASP A 14 7.34 3.69 6.12
N LEU A 15 6.45 3.61 5.12
CA LEU A 15 6.66 4.18 3.79
C LEU A 15 7.14 5.64 3.83
N PHE A 16 6.56 6.46 4.69
CA PHE A 16 6.86 7.90 4.77
C PHE A 16 8.05 8.24 5.67
N THR A 17 8.56 7.30 6.45
CA THR A 17 9.70 7.46 7.36
C THR A 17 10.95 6.74 6.88
N ASN A 18 10.81 5.79 5.97
CA ASN A 18 11.89 5.01 5.39
C ASN A 18 12.17 5.50 3.96
N GLU A 19 13.16 6.39 3.83
CA GLU A 19 13.52 6.99 2.53
C GLU A 19 13.84 5.96 1.45
N LYS A 20 14.43 4.82 1.81
CA LYS A 20 14.77 3.78 0.83
C LYS A 20 13.52 3.16 0.22
N ILE A 21 12.52 2.88 1.05
CA ILE A 21 11.24 2.34 0.58
C ILE A 21 10.50 3.39 -0.23
N LEU A 22 10.38 4.61 0.30
CA LEU A 22 9.70 5.72 -0.39
C LEU A 22 10.30 5.98 -1.78
N ASN A 23 11.62 6.07 -1.88
CA ASN A 23 12.31 6.25 -3.14
C ASN A 23 12.11 5.07 -4.10
N GLY A 24 12.03 3.84 -3.57
CA GLY A 24 11.68 2.66 -4.36
C GLY A 24 10.31 2.79 -5.04
N PHE A 25 9.32 3.30 -4.33
CA PHE A 25 7.99 3.58 -4.90
C PHE A 25 8.01 4.74 -5.90
N LEU A 26 8.61 5.87 -5.54
CA LEU A 26 8.64 7.07 -6.40
C LEU A 26 9.38 6.82 -7.72
N ASN A 27 10.49 6.07 -7.68
CA ASN A 27 11.33 5.83 -8.84
C ASN A 27 10.84 4.70 -9.74
N SER A 28 9.97 3.84 -9.25
CA SER A 28 9.44 2.71 -10.02
C SER A 28 8.27 3.07 -10.94
N ALA A 29 7.60 4.21 -10.71
CA ALA A 29 6.50 4.64 -11.57
C ALA A 29 6.98 4.86 -13.02
N PRO A 30 6.35 4.23 -14.03
CA PRO A 30 6.82 4.28 -15.42
C PRO A 30 6.49 5.62 -16.07
N ARG A 31 7.44 6.52 -16.05
CA ARG A 31 7.31 7.90 -16.58
C ARG A 31 6.96 7.96 -18.07
N GLY A 32 7.30 6.91 -18.83
CA GLY A 32 7.05 6.85 -20.27
C GLY A 32 5.58 6.86 -20.68
N PHE A 33 4.66 6.57 -19.75
CA PHE A 33 3.22 6.56 -19.99
C PHE A 33 2.49 7.75 -19.36
N GLY A 34 3.23 8.80 -18.97
CA GLY A 34 2.66 9.98 -18.32
C GLY A 34 2.22 9.73 -16.87
N GLU A 35 2.66 8.65 -16.26
CA GLU A 35 2.44 8.34 -14.86
C GLU A 35 3.44 9.10 -13.99
N ILE A 36 2.95 9.68 -12.90
CA ILE A 36 3.78 10.45 -11.97
C ILE A 36 3.43 10.05 -10.55
N ALA A 37 4.46 9.63 -9.80
CA ALA A 37 4.37 9.44 -8.37
C ALA A 37 5.01 10.63 -7.65
N SER A 38 4.32 11.15 -6.64
CA SER A 38 4.80 12.27 -5.83
C SER A 38 4.34 12.17 -4.38
N VAL A 39 5.01 12.90 -3.49
CA VAL A 39 4.60 13.04 -2.08
C VAL A 39 4.31 14.51 -1.82
N ILE A 40 3.17 14.76 -1.20
CA ILE A 40 2.81 16.08 -0.69
C ILE A 40 2.65 16.04 0.83
N THR A 41 2.77 17.21 1.46
CA THR A 41 2.38 17.40 2.86
C THR A 41 1.02 18.09 2.86
N MET A 42 0.04 17.46 3.51
CA MET A 42 -1.31 17.98 3.63
C MET A 42 -1.37 19.10 4.66
N GLU A 43 -2.46 19.87 4.68
CA GLU A 43 -2.72 20.91 5.71
C GLU A 43 -2.70 20.33 7.13
N SER A 44 -3.09 19.07 7.30
CA SER A 44 -3.03 18.34 8.57
C SER A 44 -1.61 18.03 9.07
N GLY A 45 -0.58 18.27 8.23
CA GLY A 45 0.81 17.86 8.48
C GLY A 45 1.14 16.43 8.08
N LYS A 46 0.13 15.59 7.78
CA LYS A 46 0.34 14.23 7.27
C LYS A 46 0.91 14.23 5.86
N LYS A 47 1.69 13.23 5.52
CA LYS A 47 2.18 13.00 4.16
C LYS A 47 1.16 12.19 3.36
N GLN A 48 1.13 12.44 2.06
CA GLN A 48 0.30 11.69 1.13
C GLN A 48 1.13 11.31 -0.11
N LEU A 49 1.16 10.02 -0.44
CA LEU A 49 1.70 9.51 -1.69
C LEU A 49 0.58 9.54 -2.73
N ILE A 50 0.86 10.16 -3.85
CA ILE A 50 -0.09 10.33 -4.97
C ILE A 50 0.50 9.67 -6.21
N LEU A 51 -0.34 8.92 -6.91
CA LEU A 51 -0.08 8.48 -8.28
C LEU A 51 -1.07 9.14 -9.22
N GLU A 52 -0.56 9.88 -10.19
CA GLU A 52 -1.35 10.44 -11.29
C GLU A 52 -1.18 9.59 -12.55
N LYS A 53 -2.29 9.34 -13.24
CA LYS A 53 -2.31 8.53 -14.46
C LYS A 53 -3.46 8.98 -15.39
N PRO A 54 -3.20 9.80 -16.40
CA PRO A 54 -1.99 10.58 -16.67
C PRO A 54 -1.83 11.76 -15.70
N LYS A 55 -0.75 12.55 -15.89
CA LYS A 55 -0.51 13.77 -15.10
C LYS A 55 -1.77 14.66 -15.04
N GLY A 56 -2.11 15.09 -13.83
CA GLY A 56 -3.30 15.89 -13.55
C GLY A 56 -4.55 15.07 -13.21
N TYR A 57 -4.51 13.74 -13.38
CA TYR A 57 -5.60 12.84 -13.01
C TYR A 57 -5.13 11.88 -11.92
N GLN A 58 -5.54 12.16 -10.69
CA GLN A 58 -5.21 11.32 -9.54
C GLN A 58 -5.86 9.95 -9.66
N ASN A 59 -5.04 8.90 -9.71
CA ASN A 59 -5.49 7.51 -9.76
C ASN A 59 -5.49 6.87 -8.38
N LEU A 60 -4.44 7.13 -7.59
CA LEU A 60 -4.31 6.60 -6.26
C LEU A 60 -3.79 7.69 -5.32
N ASN A 61 -4.31 7.70 -4.11
CA ASN A 61 -3.74 8.45 -3.01
C ASN A 61 -3.59 7.54 -1.77
N TYR A 62 -2.55 7.81 -0.99
CA TYR A 62 -2.23 7.03 0.18
C TYR A 62 -1.79 7.97 1.31
N VAL A 63 -2.61 8.11 2.33
CA VAL A 63 -2.39 9.05 3.42
C VAL A 63 -1.70 8.36 4.58
N GLU A 64 -0.70 9.01 5.15
CA GLU A 64 0.05 8.54 6.31
C GLU A 64 -0.89 8.21 7.49
N GLY A 65 -0.79 6.99 8.01
CA GLY A 65 -1.56 6.49 9.15
C GLY A 65 -2.94 5.92 8.83
N ASP A 66 -3.46 6.08 7.60
CA ASP A 66 -4.80 5.60 7.27
C ASP A 66 -4.86 4.09 7.00
N TYR A 67 -3.71 3.43 6.88
CA TYR A 67 -3.59 2.03 6.44
C TYR A 67 -2.89 1.13 7.47
N SER A 68 -2.93 1.51 8.74
CA SER A 68 -2.44 0.67 9.83
C SER A 68 -3.24 -0.64 9.94
N VAL A 69 -2.68 -1.61 10.65
CA VAL A 69 -3.38 -2.88 10.93
C VAL A 69 -4.71 -2.62 11.63
N GLU A 70 -4.69 -1.74 12.63
CA GLU A 70 -5.87 -1.38 13.41
C GLU A 70 -6.95 -0.74 12.53
N SER A 71 -6.56 0.18 11.64
CA SER A 71 -7.50 0.83 10.71
C SER A 71 -8.13 -0.18 9.76
N LYS A 72 -7.35 -1.14 9.23
CA LYS A 72 -7.87 -2.20 8.36
C LYS A 72 -8.85 -3.11 9.09
N LEU A 73 -8.49 -3.58 10.28
CA LEU A 73 -9.35 -4.46 11.07
C LEU A 73 -10.64 -3.74 11.48
N ALA A 74 -10.58 -2.48 11.88
CA ALA A 74 -11.76 -1.68 12.21
C ALA A 74 -12.70 -1.51 11.00
N ALA A 75 -12.15 -1.22 9.81
CA ALA A 75 -12.94 -1.12 8.60
C ALA A 75 -13.58 -2.47 8.20
N MET A 76 -12.88 -3.57 8.38
CA MET A 76 -13.42 -4.91 8.15
C MET A 76 -14.56 -5.21 9.13
N ASP A 77 -14.42 -4.85 10.40
CA ASP A 77 -15.47 -5.06 11.42
C ASP A 77 -16.72 -4.25 11.08
N GLU A 78 -16.56 -2.98 10.70
CA GLU A 78 -17.66 -2.11 10.29
C GLU A 78 -18.37 -2.66 9.04
N ALA A 79 -17.62 -3.20 8.08
CA ALA A 79 -18.17 -3.76 6.85
C ALA A 79 -18.68 -5.21 6.97
N GLY A 80 -18.49 -5.87 8.12
CA GLY A 80 -18.86 -7.27 8.31
C GLY A 80 -17.98 -8.24 7.50
N VAL A 81 -16.72 -7.89 7.29
CA VAL A 81 -15.75 -8.73 6.57
C VAL A 81 -14.97 -9.59 7.56
N ASP A 82 -15.01 -10.91 7.39
CA ASP A 82 -14.35 -11.86 8.28
C ASP A 82 -12.84 -11.96 8.00
N TYR A 83 -12.47 -12.04 6.73
CA TYR A 83 -11.07 -12.19 6.28
C TYR A 83 -10.74 -11.23 5.14
N GLY A 84 -9.50 -10.76 5.13
CA GLY A 84 -9.00 -9.85 4.11
C GLY A 84 -7.71 -10.33 3.47
N VAL A 85 -7.57 -10.12 2.16
CA VAL A 85 -6.33 -10.37 1.42
C VAL A 85 -5.73 -9.06 0.98
N MET A 86 -4.56 -8.73 1.53
CA MET A 86 -3.82 -7.52 1.23
C MET A 86 -3.00 -7.68 -0.05
N ARG A 87 -2.91 -6.61 -0.82
CA ARG A 87 -2.05 -6.51 -1.99
C ARG A 87 -1.51 -5.10 -2.17
N VAL A 88 -0.33 -4.98 -2.75
CA VAL A 88 0.19 -3.68 -3.18
C VAL A 88 -0.63 -3.20 -4.38
N PRO A 89 -1.28 -2.05 -4.31
CA PRO A 89 -2.03 -1.53 -5.45
C PRO A 89 -1.08 -0.98 -6.51
N VAL A 90 -1.39 -1.14 -7.77
CA VAL A 90 -0.72 -0.55 -8.94
C VAL A 90 0.78 -0.86 -9.04
N TRP A 91 1.57 -0.53 -8.01
CA TRP A 91 3.03 -0.68 -8.01
C TRP A 91 3.55 -2.11 -8.09
N GLN A 92 2.72 -3.11 -7.82
CA GLN A 92 3.14 -4.53 -7.84
C GLN A 92 3.83 -4.94 -9.14
N GLU A 93 3.55 -4.26 -10.24
CA GLU A 93 4.11 -4.53 -11.57
C GLU A 93 5.40 -3.75 -11.85
N TRP A 94 5.81 -2.85 -10.96
CA TRP A 94 6.88 -1.89 -11.21
C TRP A 94 8.01 -1.92 -10.19
N LEU A 95 7.76 -2.47 -8.98
CA LEU A 95 8.73 -2.44 -7.89
C LEU A 95 9.96 -3.29 -8.19
N GLY A 96 11.14 -2.73 -7.90
CA GLY A 96 12.39 -3.47 -7.94
C GLY A 96 12.52 -4.46 -6.77
N LEU A 97 13.45 -5.42 -6.90
CA LEU A 97 13.64 -6.53 -5.97
C LEU A 97 13.74 -6.12 -4.50
N GLU A 98 14.55 -5.11 -4.19
CA GLU A 98 14.77 -4.68 -2.80
C GLU A 98 13.49 -4.09 -2.18
N THR A 99 12.72 -3.34 -2.96
CA THR A 99 11.44 -2.79 -2.48
C THR A 99 10.40 -3.90 -2.32
N CYS A 100 10.35 -4.86 -3.24
CA CYS A 100 9.48 -6.05 -3.10
C CYS A 100 9.78 -6.83 -1.82
N ARG A 101 11.06 -7.05 -1.50
CA ARG A 101 11.47 -7.72 -0.25
C ARG A 101 10.96 -6.97 0.97
N ALA A 102 11.22 -5.66 1.05
CA ALA A 102 10.78 -4.84 2.18
C ALA A 102 9.24 -4.84 2.35
N VAL A 103 8.51 -4.76 1.25
CA VAL A 103 7.04 -4.82 1.24
C VAL A 103 6.54 -6.18 1.72
N ASN A 104 7.14 -7.26 1.24
CA ASN A 104 6.74 -8.63 1.61
C ASN A 104 7.04 -8.92 3.09
N ASP A 105 8.19 -8.46 3.60
CA ASP A 105 8.55 -8.61 5.02
C ASP A 105 7.55 -7.87 5.92
N ASN A 106 7.21 -6.63 5.57
CA ASN A 106 6.19 -5.86 6.30
C ASN A 106 4.80 -6.51 6.23
N ALA A 107 4.39 -7.00 5.05
CA ALA A 107 3.12 -7.70 4.90
C ALA A 107 3.06 -8.98 5.74
N ALA A 108 4.16 -9.75 5.80
CA ALA A 108 4.24 -10.96 6.62
C ALA A 108 4.12 -10.64 8.11
N GLU A 109 4.75 -9.55 8.58
CA GLU A 109 4.63 -9.08 9.96
C GLU A 109 3.17 -8.71 10.30
N ILE A 110 2.50 -7.99 9.42
CA ILE A 110 1.09 -7.62 9.59
C ILE A 110 0.20 -8.88 9.65
N VAL A 111 0.40 -9.82 8.75
CA VAL A 111 -0.37 -11.10 8.76
C VAL A 111 -0.17 -11.81 10.09
N ALA A 112 1.06 -11.91 10.60
CA ALA A 112 1.36 -12.56 11.87
C ALA A 112 0.67 -11.89 13.08
N ASN A 113 0.47 -10.56 13.01
CA ASN A 113 -0.13 -9.76 14.08
C ASN A 113 -1.63 -9.51 13.92
N SER A 114 -2.26 -10.02 12.87
CA SER A 114 -3.67 -9.75 12.55
C SER A 114 -4.69 -10.65 13.25
N GLY A 115 -4.23 -11.54 14.13
CA GLY A 115 -5.12 -12.54 14.75
C GLY A 115 -5.72 -13.54 13.76
N GLY A 116 -5.04 -13.78 12.63
CA GLY A 116 -5.50 -14.71 11.58
C GLY A 116 -6.55 -14.14 10.63
N ARG A 117 -6.81 -12.85 10.69
CA ARG A 117 -7.83 -12.18 9.87
C ARG A 117 -7.30 -11.64 8.54
N LEU A 118 -6.00 -11.35 8.44
CA LEU A 118 -5.38 -10.83 7.23
C LEU A 118 -4.44 -11.85 6.60
N PHE A 119 -4.47 -11.89 5.29
CA PHE A 119 -3.55 -12.60 4.41
C PHE A 119 -2.91 -11.61 3.45
N ALA A 120 -1.85 -11.98 2.77
CA ALA A 120 -1.21 -11.11 1.79
C ALA A 120 -0.76 -11.87 0.56
N THR A 121 -0.80 -11.21 -0.59
CA THR A 121 -0.11 -11.68 -1.79
C THR A 121 1.32 -11.16 -1.79
N ALA A 122 2.27 -12.00 -2.21
CA ALA A 122 3.65 -11.55 -2.37
C ALA A 122 3.78 -10.62 -3.58
N CYS A 123 4.56 -9.56 -3.40
CA CYS A 123 5.00 -8.69 -4.49
C CYS A 123 6.29 -9.29 -5.09
N VAL A 124 6.32 -9.49 -6.39
CA VAL A 124 7.46 -10.05 -7.12
C VAL A 124 7.87 -9.06 -8.21
N PRO A 125 9.17 -8.79 -8.38
CA PRO A 125 9.61 -7.91 -9.47
C PRO A 125 9.32 -8.55 -10.82
N PRO A 126 9.07 -7.74 -11.85
CA PRO A 126 8.83 -8.22 -13.21
C PRO A 126 10.04 -8.89 -13.82
#